data_81a142d34795a57aa408f21143f52d41
#
_entry.id   81a142d34795a57aa408f21143f52d41
#
_cell.length_a   1.000
_cell.length_b   1.000
_cell.length_c   1.000
_cell.angle_alpha   90.00
_cell.angle_beta   90.00
_cell.angle_gamma   90.00
#
_symmetry.space_group_name_H-M   'P 1'
#
loop_
_entity.id
_entity.type
_entity.pdbx_description
1 polymer ?
#
loop_
_entity_poly.entity_id
_entity_poly.type
_entity_poly.pdbx_seq_one_letter_code
_entity_poly.pdbx_strand_id
1 'polypeptide(L)'
;MIKFSSFIKSNNFDLFIFLPIVFLIIIGVFGIFSISMRIDEKYDLLIKKHIIFCLLGLVIIIVCSKLSIKNLIIFSIIFFVFSILLSISTIFFFPETKGASRWVKLFNFSFQPTEILKPTFIILSSLLLGRYYSKKDFSFILNISLFGLISLILLSQPDFGMFILFFSVWIIQILNSSLEKKIIFPIIFLFLLSFIMSYIFLDHVKFRIDNFLFSNIGDNYQINKSLESFSNGGLFGQGIGNGMVSKNLPDAHSDFIYALIGEEFGFITAFLILAFYIIIYVRIFIISQITNNLFILNSLTGLGNILIFQTIINISSSLNLLPTKGMTLPFISYGGSSIISSSLIIGFILTLINNAKKQ
;
A
#
# COMPACT_ATOMS: atom_id res chain seq x y z
N MET A 1 13.50 -10.71 32.04
CA MET A 1 12.35 -9.88 31.63
C MET A 1 12.83 -8.44 31.54
N ILE A 2 13.31 -8.01 30.38
CA ILE A 2 13.84 -6.65 30.14
C ILE A 2 12.62 -5.70 30.23
N LYS A 3 12.76 -4.61 31.00
CA LYS A 3 11.72 -3.60 31.19
C LYS A 3 11.33 -2.96 29.85
N PHE A 4 10.47 -3.60 29.08
CA PHE A 4 9.86 -3.06 27.85
C PHE A 4 9.00 -1.81 28.13
N SER A 5 8.65 -1.54 29.39
CA SER A 5 7.82 -0.40 29.78
C SER A 5 8.46 0.99 29.54
N SER A 6 9.79 1.08 29.51
CA SER A 6 10.47 2.36 29.25
C SER A 6 10.53 2.72 27.76
N PHE A 7 10.42 1.74 26.86
CA PHE A 7 10.37 1.96 25.40
C PHE A 7 9.03 2.53 24.91
N ILE A 8 7.99 2.42 25.73
CA ILE A 8 6.62 2.84 25.39
C ILE A 8 6.34 4.29 25.84
N LYS A 9 7.13 4.80 26.76
CA LYS A 9 6.97 6.13 27.39
C LYS A 9 7.64 7.24 26.59
N SER A 10 7.39 7.34 25.29
CA SER A 10 7.75 8.54 24.52
C SER A 10 6.48 9.25 24.06
N ASN A 11 6.50 10.56 24.14
CA ASN A 11 5.59 11.59 23.64
C ASN A 11 4.39 11.10 22.79
N ASN A 12 3.34 11.91 22.72
CA ASN A 12 2.12 11.73 21.91
C ASN A 12 2.38 11.39 20.41
N PHE A 13 3.63 11.22 20.00
CA PHE A 13 4.05 10.95 18.61
C PHE A 13 5.16 9.90 18.62
N ASP A 14 4.94 8.74 17.98
CA ASP A 14 5.92 7.65 17.94
C ASP A 14 7.02 7.95 16.91
N LEU A 15 8.17 8.45 17.38
CA LEU A 15 9.30 8.83 16.53
C LEU A 15 9.90 7.65 15.75
N PHE A 16 9.80 6.42 16.27
CA PHE A 16 10.28 5.23 15.56
C PHE A 16 9.47 4.90 14.30
N ILE A 17 8.25 5.43 14.19
CA ILE A 17 7.45 5.35 12.97
C ILE A 17 7.66 6.61 12.14
N PHE A 18 7.64 7.79 12.73
CA PHE A 18 7.63 9.05 11.99
C PHE A 18 8.95 9.37 11.31
N LEU A 19 10.10 9.17 11.99
CA LEU A 19 11.41 9.48 11.41
C LEU A 19 11.72 8.63 10.16
N PRO A 20 11.55 7.29 10.16
CA PRO A 20 11.72 6.50 8.95
C PRO A 20 10.85 6.99 7.78
N ILE A 21 9.60 7.43 8.05
CA ILE A 21 8.71 7.96 7.00
C ILE A 21 9.27 9.25 6.39
N VAL A 22 9.77 10.15 7.22
CA VAL A 22 10.41 11.38 6.73
C VAL A 22 11.61 11.06 5.84
N PHE A 23 12.45 10.08 6.23
CA PHE A 23 13.56 9.63 5.40
C PHE A 23 13.10 9.02 4.08
N LEU A 24 12.04 8.17 4.09
CA LEU A 24 11.46 7.61 2.86
C LEU A 24 10.95 8.70 1.92
N ILE A 25 10.27 9.72 2.45
CA ILE A 25 9.81 10.88 1.67
C ILE A 25 10.99 11.62 1.05
N ILE A 26 12.05 11.88 1.81
CA ILE A 26 13.26 12.55 1.33
C ILE A 26 13.89 11.77 0.18
N ILE A 27 14.07 10.45 0.35
CA ILE A 27 14.62 9.58 -0.71
C ILE A 27 13.71 9.61 -1.95
N GLY A 28 12.38 9.55 -1.76
CA GLY A 28 11.40 9.64 -2.84
C GLY A 28 11.50 10.96 -3.62
N VAL A 29 11.60 12.09 -2.92
CA VAL A 29 11.79 13.41 -3.54
C VAL A 29 13.08 13.47 -4.36
N PHE A 30 14.20 12.95 -3.85
CA PHE A 30 15.44 12.89 -4.59
C PHE A 30 15.36 11.95 -5.81
N GLY A 31 14.68 10.80 -5.69
CA GLY A 31 14.46 9.89 -6.81
C GLY A 31 13.61 10.51 -7.92
N ILE A 32 12.55 11.24 -7.59
CA ILE A 32 11.75 11.96 -8.58
C ILE A 32 12.49 13.19 -9.14
N PHE A 33 13.28 13.88 -8.32
CA PHE A 33 14.13 14.98 -8.76
C PHE A 33 15.15 14.53 -9.81
N SER A 34 15.75 13.37 -9.61
CA SER A 34 16.69 12.79 -10.57
C SER A 34 16.08 12.61 -11.96
N ILE A 35 14.80 12.19 -12.03
CA ILE A 35 14.07 12.08 -13.30
C ILE A 35 13.88 13.45 -13.95
N SER A 36 13.61 14.49 -13.15
CA SER A 36 13.40 15.84 -13.67
C SER A 36 14.67 16.45 -14.30
N MET A 37 15.85 16.06 -13.81
CA MET A 37 17.12 16.52 -14.39
C MET A 37 17.41 15.94 -15.78
N ARG A 38 16.66 14.89 -16.20
CA ARG A 38 17.05 14.15 -17.39
C ARG A 38 16.54 14.73 -18.70
N ILE A 39 15.33 15.35 -18.73
CA ILE A 39 14.72 15.78 -20.03
C ILE A 39 13.47 16.63 -19.80
N ASP A 40 13.02 17.60 -20.29
CA ASP A 40 11.73 18.26 -20.49
C ASP A 40 11.02 18.93 -19.29
N GLU A 41 10.40 20.07 -19.57
CA GLU A 41 9.50 20.86 -18.70
C GLU A 41 8.37 20.01 -18.06
N LYS A 42 7.99 18.90 -18.66
CA LYS A 42 6.98 17.98 -18.17
C LYS A 42 7.37 17.32 -16.83
N TYR A 43 8.65 17.06 -16.61
CA TYR A 43 9.15 16.45 -15.39
C TYR A 43 9.30 17.46 -14.24
N ASP A 44 9.49 18.73 -14.53
CA ASP A 44 9.47 19.80 -13.53
C ASP A 44 8.09 19.93 -12.88
N LEU A 45 7.02 19.70 -13.62
CA LEU A 45 5.67 19.65 -13.08
C LEU A 45 5.44 18.43 -12.19
N LEU A 46 6.05 17.27 -12.52
CA LEU A 46 5.93 16.06 -11.72
C LEU A 46 6.56 16.22 -10.33
N ILE A 47 7.78 16.76 -10.26
CA ILE A 47 8.44 16.97 -8.96
C ILE A 47 7.70 17.99 -8.09
N LYS A 48 7.22 19.11 -8.67
CA LYS A 48 6.42 20.07 -7.93
C LYS A 48 5.16 19.45 -7.34
N LYS A 49 4.42 18.65 -8.13
CA LYS A 49 3.25 17.92 -7.66
C LYS A 49 3.62 16.90 -6.58
N HIS A 50 4.72 16.17 -6.75
CA HIS A 50 5.19 15.19 -5.76
C HIS A 50 5.48 15.83 -4.42
N ILE A 51 6.24 16.94 -4.39
CA ILE A 51 6.55 17.68 -3.17
C ILE A 51 5.26 18.17 -2.50
N ILE A 52 4.31 18.74 -3.27
CA ILE A 52 3.02 19.18 -2.71
C ILE A 52 2.28 18.01 -2.06
N PHE A 53 2.20 16.84 -2.72
CA PHE A 53 1.54 15.67 -2.15
C PHE A 53 2.28 15.14 -0.91
N CYS A 54 3.61 15.17 -0.87
CA CYS A 54 4.39 14.82 0.30
C CYS A 54 4.12 15.75 1.49
N LEU A 55 4.09 17.06 1.26
CA LEU A 55 3.75 18.05 2.29
C LEU A 55 2.32 17.87 2.81
N LEU A 56 1.35 17.71 1.89
CA LEU A 56 -0.04 17.38 2.26
C LEU A 56 -0.11 16.06 3.05
N GLY A 57 0.65 15.06 2.65
CA GLY A 57 0.74 13.79 3.35
C GLY A 57 1.24 13.95 4.79
N LEU A 58 2.28 14.74 5.03
CA LEU A 58 2.76 15.04 6.38
C LEU A 58 1.69 15.75 7.22
N VAL A 59 0.97 16.70 6.63
CA VAL A 59 -0.16 17.38 7.31
C VAL A 59 -1.25 16.37 7.68
N ILE A 60 -1.61 15.47 6.76
CA ILE A 60 -2.61 14.41 7.01
C ILE A 60 -2.16 13.51 8.16
N ILE A 61 -0.90 13.09 8.21
CA ILE A 61 -0.36 12.28 9.31
C ILE A 61 -0.53 13.00 10.65
N ILE A 62 -0.15 14.28 10.71
CA ILE A 62 -0.23 15.08 11.95
C ILE A 62 -1.68 15.31 12.39
N VAL A 63 -2.57 15.63 11.46
CA VAL A 63 -4.00 15.87 11.75
C VAL A 63 -4.67 14.57 12.21
N CYS A 64 -4.49 13.48 11.46
CA CYS A 64 -5.08 12.20 11.81
C CYS A 64 -4.55 11.66 13.13
N SER A 65 -3.26 11.85 13.46
CA SER A 65 -2.68 11.36 14.72
C SER A 65 -3.32 11.94 15.99
N LYS A 66 -4.04 13.06 15.87
CA LYS A 66 -4.75 13.72 16.99
C LYS A 66 -6.22 13.31 17.11
N LEU A 67 -6.74 12.46 16.22
CA LEU A 67 -8.13 12.02 16.28
C LEU A 67 -8.41 11.16 17.51
N SER A 68 -9.65 11.23 17.99
CA SER A 68 -10.19 10.22 18.92
C SER A 68 -10.59 8.96 18.14
N ILE A 69 -10.65 7.80 18.81
CA ILE A 69 -11.12 6.55 18.17
C ILE A 69 -12.52 6.73 17.55
N LYS A 70 -13.40 7.44 18.23
CA LYS A 70 -14.75 7.72 17.73
C LYS A 70 -14.71 8.48 16.41
N ASN A 71 -13.92 9.56 16.35
CA ASN A 71 -13.79 10.39 15.15
C ASN A 71 -13.09 9.62 14.01
N LEU A 72 -12.11 8.77 14.33
CA LEU A 72 -11.45 7.89 13.35
C LEU A 72 -12.45 6.92 12.71
N ILE A 73 -13.34 6.31 13.49
CA ILE A 73 -14.38 5.41 12.98
C ILE A 73 -15.37 6.18 12.10
N ILE A 74 -15.87 7.33 12.55
CA ILE A 74 -16.80 8.17 11.77
C ILE A 74 -16.15 8.60 10.44
N PHE A 75 -14.92 9.08 10.49
CA PHE A 75 -14.15 9.43 9.30
C PHE A 75 -14.04 8.24 8.35
N SER A 76 -13.69 7.06 8.88
CA SER A 76 -13.56 5.85 8.07
C SER A 76 -14.87 5.44 7.40
N ILE A 77 -16.02 5.58 8.08
CA ILE A 77 -17.34 5.29 7.49
C ILE A 77 -17.62 6.26 6.32
N ILE A 78 -17.47 7.56 6.55
CA ILE A 78 -17.76 8.59 5.53
C ILE A 78 -16.88 8.39 4.30
N PHE A 79 -15.57 8.25 4.49
CA PHE A 79 -14.62 8.09 3.40
C PHE A 79 -14.73 6.72 2.70
N PHE A 80 -15.13 5.68 3.41
CA PHE A 80 -15.43 4.37 2.83
C PHE A 80 -16.60 4.46 1.85
N VAL A 81 -17.75 5.01 2.29
CA VAL A 81 -18.94 5.18 1.43
C VAL A 81 -18.60 6.05 0.23
N PHE A 82 -17.93 7.18 0.44
CA PHE A 82 -17.50 8.07 -0.63
C PHE A 82 -16.59 7.36 -1.65
N SER A 83 -15.61 6.59 -1.17
CA SER A 83 -14.68 5.86 -2.05
C SER A 83 -15.36 4.72 -2.80
N ILE A 84 -16.34 4.03 -2.20
CA ILE A 84 -17.16 3.02 -2.90
C ILE A 84 -17.94 3.68 -4.04
N LEU A 85 -18.65 4.78 -3.77
CA LEU A 85 -19.42 5.49 -4.79
C LEU A 85 -18.52 5.97 -5.94
N LEU A 86 -17.36 6.55 -5.63
CA LEU A 86 -16.39 6.94 -6.64
C LEU A 86 -15.80 5.74 -7.39
N SER A 87 -15.53 4.62 -6.72
CA SER A 87 -15.02 3.41 -7.39
C SER A 87 -16.04 2.82 -8.36
N ILE A 88 -17.33 2.84 -8.00
CA ILE A 88 -18.40 2.44 -8.90
C ILE A 88 -18.49 3.41 -10.08
N SER A 89 -18.39 4.72 -9.83
CA SER A 89 -18.45 5.72 -10.90
C SER A 89 -17.32 5.57 -11.92
N THR A 90 -16.13 5.08 -11.52
CA THR A 90 -15.04 4.87 -12.49
C THR A 90 -15.37 3.81 -13.53
N ILE A 91 -16.18 2.81 -13.19
CA ILE A 91 -16.56 1.73 -14.10
C ILE A 91 -17.48 2.25 -15.20
N PHE A 92 -18.39 3.19 -14.87
CA PHE A 92 -19.45 3.63 -15.78
C PHE A 92 -19.14 4.94 -16.51
N PHE A 93 -18.38 5.86 -15.90
CA PHE A 93 -18.29 7.24 -16.39
C PHE A 93 -16.88 7.67 -16.79
N PHE A 94 -15.84 6.88 -16.51
CA PHE A 94 -14.48 7.29 -16.81
C PHE A 94 -13.81 6.38 -17.83
N PRO A 95 -12.95 6.93 -18.72
CA PRO A 95 -12.27 6.16 -19.74
C PRO A 95 -11.24 5.20 -19.14
N GLU A 96 -11.10 4.06 -19.77
CA GLU A 96 -10.05 3.11 -19.43
C GLU A 96 -8.65 3.69 -19.62
N THR A 97 -7.77 3.38 -18.69
CA THR A 97 -6.34 3.70 -18.77
C THR A 97 -5.53 2.43 -18.62
N LYS A 98 -4.72 2.11 -19.62
CA LYS A 98 -3.93 0.86 -19.65
C LYS A 98 -4.82 -0.38 -19.44
N GLY A 99 -6.01 -0.41 -20.07
CA GLY A 99 -6.94 -1.53 -20.02
C GLY A 99 -7.71 -1.68 -18.69
N ALA A 100 -7.86 -0.61 -17.90
CA ALA A 100 -8.62 -0.65 -16.66
C ALA A 100 -9.25 0.71 -16.29
N SER A 101 -10.48 0.65 -15.77
CA SER A 101 -11.27 1.81 -15.35
C SER A 101 -11.11 2.08 -13.85
N ARG A 102 -9.93 2.55 -13.42
CA ARG A 102 -9.55 2.70 -12.00
C ARG A 102 -9.44 4.15 -11.54
N TRP A 103 -9.37 5.09 -12.47
CA TRP A 103 -8.98 6.46 -12.22
C TRP A 103 -10.11 7.44 -12.46
N VAL A 104 -10.41 8.24 -11.46
CA VAL A 104 -11.21 9.45 -11.61
C VAL A 104 -10.29 10.53 -12.17
N LYS A 105 -10.54 10.97 -13.40
CA LYS A 105 -9.79 12.06 -14.05
C LYS A 105 -10.66 13.30 -14.04
N LEU A 106 -10.23 14.32 -13.28
CA LEU A 106 -10.87 15.62 -13.22
C LEU A 106 -9.82 16.68 -13.58
N PHE A 107 -9.98 17.31 -14.73
CA PHE A 107 -9.00 18.25 -15.27
C PHE A 107 -7.57 17.67 -15.29
N ASN A 108 -6.64 18.27 -14.56
CA ASN A 108 -5.25 17.86 -14.46
C ASN A 108 -4.95 16.94 -13.26
N PHE A 109 -5.97 16.48 -12.54
CA PHE A 109 -5.83 15.57 -11.41
C PHE A 109 -6.35 14.19 -11.77
N SER A 110 -5.55 13.17 -11.45
CA SER A 110 -5.97 11.76 -11.48
C SER A 110 -5.97 11.22 -10.05
N PHE A 111 -7.08 10.63 -9.66
CA PHE A 111 -7.28 10.09 -8.32
C PHE A 111 -7.80 8.66 -8.43
N GLN A 112 -7.22 7.74 -7.65
CA GLN A 112 -7.65 6.35 -7.56
C GLN A 112 -8.44 6.15 -6.26
N PRO A 113 -9.77 5.97 -6.32
CA PRO A 113 -10.59 5.87 -5.11
C PRO A 113 -10.27 4.65 -4.25
N THR A 114 -9.85 3.54 -4.86
CA THR A 114 -9.47 2.31 -4.16
C THR A 114 -8.27 2.50 -3.21
N GLU A 115 -7.47 3.55 -3.43
CA GLU A 115 -6.40 3.92 -2.49
C GLU A 115 -6.96 4.33 -1.12
N ILE A 116 -8.03 5.13 -1.07
CA ILE A 116 -8.68 5.52 0.20
C ILE A 116 -9.49 4.36 0.80
N LEU A 117 -10.00 3.44 -0.03
CA LEU A 117 -10.66 2.24 0.47
C LEU A 117 -9.76 1.40 1.36
N LYS A 118 -8.44 1.35 1.12
CA LYS A 118 -7.50 0.55 1.90
C LYS A 118 -7.57 0.84 3.41
N PRO A 119 -7.22 2.04 3.89
CA PRO A 119 -7.23 2.32 5.32
C PRO A 119 -8.64 2.28 5.93
N THR A 120 -9.65 2.74 5.20
CA THR A 120 -11.01 2.82 5.70
C THR A 120 -11.66 1.45 5.86
N PHE A 121 -11.47 0.55 4.90
CA PHE A 121 -11.92 -0.84 5.00
C PHE A 121 -11.30 -1.55 6.19
N ILE A 122 -9.99 -1.40 6.41
CA ILE A 122 -9.29 -2.06 7.51
C ILE A 122 -9.88 -1.65 8.86
N ILE A 123 -10.17 -0.36 9.06
CA ILE A 123 -10.79 0.13 10.29
C ILE A 123 -12.20 -0.45 10.46
N LEU A 124 -13.02 -0.45 9.40
CA LEU A 124 -14.39 -0.98 9.46
C LEU A 124 -14.41 -2.49 9.67
N SER A 125 -13.56 -3.23 8.97
CA SER A 125 -13.41 -4.67 9.15
C SER A 125 -13.00 -5.00 10.59
N SER A 126 -12.01 -4.28 11.15
CA SER A 126 -11.58 -4.44 12.53
C SER A 126 -12.69 -4.15 13.54
N LEU A 127 -13.51 -3.13 13.29
CA LEU A 127 -14.66 -2.78 14.14
C LEU A 127 -15.69 -3.91 14.15
N LEU A 128 -16.04 -4.44 12.97
CA LEU A 128 -17.01 -5.51 12.83
C LEU A 128 -16.53 -6.83 13.44
N LEU A 129 -15.25 -7.18 13.25
CA LEU A 129 -14.65 -8.38 13.85
C LEU A 129 -14.56 -8.26 15.37
N GLY A 130 -14.18 -7.09 15.91
CA GLY A 130 -14.15 -6.84 17.34
C GLY A 130 -15.54 -6.91 17.98
N ARG A 131 -16.57 -6.38 17.28
CA ARG A 131 -17.96 -6.48 17.71
C ARG A 131 -18.48 -7.92 17.68
N TYR A 132 -18.21 -8.66 16.63
CA TYR A 132 -18.58 -10.07 16.54
C TYR A 132 -17.97 -10.89 17.67
N TYR A 133 -16.71 -10.66 18.01
CA TYR A 133 -16.03 -11.34 19.10
C TYR A 133 -16.74 -11.15 20.44
N SER A 134 -17.20 -9.92 20.72
CA SER A 134 -17.85 -9.56 21.99
C SER A 134 -19.32 -9.97 22.05
N LYS A 135 -20.07 -9.90 20.95
CA LYS A 135 -21.54 -10.06 20.92
C LYS A 135 -22.06 -11.27 20.16
N LYS A 136 -21.22 -11.89 19.31
CA LYS A 136 -21.62 -12.99 18.43
C LYS A 136 -22.83 -12.67 17.54
N ASP A 137 -22.95 -11.39 17.12
CA ASP A 137 -24.05 -10.88 16.30
C ASP A 137 -23.76 -10.97 14.79
N PHE A 138 -24.62 -10.37 13.96
CA PHE A 138 -24.48 -10.35 12.49
C PHE A 138 -23.25 -9.61 11.96
N SER A 139 -22.39 -9.05 12.82
CA SER A 139 -21.23 -8.23 12.40
C SER A 139 -20.26 -9.01 11.53
N PHE A 140 -20.13 -10.33 11.70
CA PHE A 140 -19.29 -11.15 10.84
C PHE A 140 -19.85 -11.25 9.41
N ILE A 141 -21.15 -11.42 9.26
CA ILE A 141 -21.81 -11.45 7.96
C ILE A 141 -21.63 -10.10 7.25
N LEU A 142 -21.80 -8.99 7.98
CA LEU A 142 -21.53 -7.65 7.46
C LEU A 142 -20.09 -7.48 7.02
N ASN A 143 -19.13 -8.04 7.77
CA ASN A 143 -17.71 -7.99 7.40
C ASN A 143 -17.44 -8.73 6.08
N ILE A 144 -18.00 -9.94 5.91
CA ILE A 144 -17.92 -10.70 4.65
C ILE A 144 -18.58 -9.91 3.51
N SER A 145 -19.75 -9.32 3.74
CA SER A 145 -20.47 -8.55 2.72
C SER A 145 -19.70 -7.33 2.27
N LEU A 146 -19.04 -6.60 3.20
CA LEU A 146 -18.18 -5.47 2.85
C LEU A 146 -16.99 -5.92 2.00
N PHE A 147 -16.33 -7.02 2.37
CA PHE A 147 -15.24 -7.56 1.56
C PHE A 147 -15.73 -8.03 0.19
N GLY A 148 -16.89 -8.70 0.13
CA GLY A 148 -17.52 -9.13 -1.12
C GLY A 148 -17.82 -7.96 -2.06
N LEU A 149 -18.36 -6.86 -1.54
CA LEU A 149 -18.60 -5.63 -2.30
C LEU A 149 -17.31 -5.06 -2.91
N ILE A 150 -16.26 -4.94 -2.10
CA ILE A 150 -14.95 -4.47 -2.58
C ILE A 150 -14.39 -5.41 -3.65
N SER A 151 -14.49 -6.71 -3.43
CA SER A 151 -14.02 -7.73 -4.38
C SER A 151 -14.70 -7.61 -5.73
N LEU A 152 -16.03 -7.43 -5.74
CA LEU A 152 -16.79 -7.22 -6.96
C LEU A 152 -16.34 -5.97 -7.72
N ILE A 153 -16.14 -4.85 -7.00
CA ILE A 153 -15.67 -3.59 -7.61
C ILE A 153 -14.27 -3.78 -8.21
N LEU A 154 -13.33 -4.37 -7.47
CA LEU A 154 -11.95 -4.54 -7.92
C LEU A 154 -11.83 -5.48 -9.12
N LEU A 155 -12.61 -6.55 -9.15
CA LEU A 155 -12.67 -7.47 -10.29
C LEU A 155 -13.32 -6.82 -11.51
N SER A 156 -14.35 -5.99 -11.33
CA SER A 156 -14.97 -5.22 -12.41
C SER A 156 -14.06 -4.10 -12.96
N GLN A 157 -13.07 -3.63 -12.18
CA GLN A 157 -12.06 -2.65 -12.59
C GLN A 157 -10.79 -3.29 -13.18
N PRO A 158 -10.77 -4.54 -13.61
CA PRO A 158 -9.63 -5.46 -13.80
C PRO A 158 -8.42 -5.19 -12.88
N ASP A 159 -8.65 -5.01 -11.55
CA ASP A 159 -7.59 -4.77 -10.56
C ASP A 159 -7.34 -5.97 -9.64
N PHE A 160 -7.02 -7.10 -10.28
CA PHE A 160 -6.75 -8.35 -9.58
C PHE A 160 -5.66 -8.22 -8.51
N GLY A 161 -4.72 -7.39 -8.78
CA GLY A 161 -3.65 -7.21 -7.83
C GLY A 161 -4.04 -6.46 -6.57
N MET A 162 -4.87 -5.43 -6.64
CA MET A 162 -5.41 -4.77 -5.46
C MET A 162 -6.34 -5.73 -4.70
N PHE A 163 -7.09 -6.59 -5.43
CA PHE A 163 -7.88 -7.66 -4.84
C PHE A 163 -7.04 -8.61 -3.96
N ILE A 164 -5.90 -9.10 -4.45
CA ILE A 164 -4.98 -9.95 -3.67
C ILE A 164 -4.50 -9.22 -2.42
N LEU A 165 -4.13 -7.94 -2.53
CA LEU A 165 -3.66 -7.14 -1.40
C LEU A 165 -4.75 -7.02 -0.32
N PHE A 166 -5.99 -6.66 -0.70
CA PHE A 166 -7.11 -6.55 0.24
C PHE A 166 -7.42 -7.90 0.89
N PHE A 167 -7.45 -8.97 0.11
CA PHE A 167 -7.71 -10.30 0.64
C PHE A 167 -6.64 -10.74 1.63
N SER A 168 -5.37 -10.57 1.29
CA SER A 168 -4.25 -10.97 2.16
C SER A 168 -4.29 -10.28 3.52
N VAL A 169 -4.67 -9.01 3.54
CA VAL A 169 -4.81 -8.27 4.79
C VAL A 169 -6.06 -8.68 5.56
N TRP A 170 -7.18 -8.84 4.85
CA TRP A 170 -8.46 -9.24 5.46
C TRP A 170 -8.37 -10.62 6.10
N ILE A 171 -7.73 -11.60 5.46
CA ILE A 171 -7.55 -12.94 6.06
C ILE A 171 -6.72 -12.89 7.34
N ILE A 172 -5.69 -12.03 7.42
CA ILE A 172 -4.91 -11.85 8.64
C ILE A 172 -5.77 -11.25 9.76
N GLN A 173 -6.64 -10.28 9.45
CA GLN A 173 -7.58 -9.74 10.44
C GLN A 173 -8.54 -10.83 10.96
N ILE A 174 -9.02 -11.71 10.08
CA ILE A 174 -9.86 -12.86 10.44
C ILE A 174 -9.09 -13.83 11.35
N LEU A 175 -7.85 -14.18 10.99
CA LEU A 175 -6.99 -15.08 11.79
C LEU A 175 -6.74 -14.52 13.20
N ASN A 176 -6.50 -13.22 13.31
CA ASN A 176 -6.31 -12.55 14.60
C ASN A 176 -7.60 -12.48 15.44
N SER A 177 -8.77 -12.67 14.84
CA SER A 177 -10.07 -12.56 15.53
C SER A 177 -10.48 -13.81 16.29
N SER A 178 -9.62 -14.81 16.43
CA SER A 178 -9.87 -16.07 17.16
C SER A 178 -11.16 -16.78 16.71
N LEU A 179 -11.46 -16.71 15.41
CA LEU A 179 -12.58 -17.41 14.81
C LEU A 179 -12.31 -18.91 14.75
N GLU A 180 -13.38 -19.71 14.73
CA GLU A 180 -13.26 -21.16 14.61
C GLU A 180 -12.62 -21.53 13.25
N LYS A 181 -11.70 -22.48 13.26
CA LYS A 181 -11.02 -22.96 12.04
C LYS A 181 -12.01 -23.44 10.97
N LYS A 182 -13.19 -23.92 11.37
CA LYS A 182 -14.28 -24.34 10.46
C LYS A 182 -14.78 -23.19 9.55
N ILE A 183 -14.64 -21.93 9.98
CA ILE A 183 -15.04 -20.76 9.21
C ILE A 183 -13.88 -20.28 8.33
N ILE A 184 -12.66 -20.41 8.82
CA ILE A 184 -11.46 -19.91 8.12
C ILE A 184 -11.15 -20.78 6.89
N PHE A 185 -11.27 -22.09 7.00
CA PHE A 185 -10.92 -23.02 5.93
C PHE A 185 -11.72 -22.81 4.63
N PRO A 186 -13.08 -22.68 4.66
CA PRO A 186 -13.86 -22.35 3.47
C PRO A 186 -13.47 -21.02 2.83
N ILE A 187 -13.11 -20.02 3.61
CA ILE A 187 -12.70 -18.69 3.10
C ILE A 187 -11.39 -18.81 2.31
N ILE A 188 -10.40 -19.50 2.86
CA ILE A 188 -9.13 -19.76 2.17
C ILE A 188 -9.37 -20.59 0.90
N PHE A 189 -10.21 -21.62 0.97
CA PHE A 189 -10.56 -22.44 -0.19
C PHE A 189 -11.22 -21.61 -1.31
N LEU A 190 -12.20 -20.78 -0.96
CA LEU A 190 -12.85 -19.89 -1.93
C LEU A 190 -11.88 -18.90 -2.57
N PHE A 191 -10.89 -18.43 -1.80
CA PHE A 191 -9.85 -17.59 -2.37
C PHE A 191 -8.95 -18.31 -3.37
N LEU A 192 -8.47 -19.50 -3.02
CA LEU A 192 -7.68 -20.31 -3.95
C LEU A 192 -8.48 -20.65 -5.21
N LEU A 193 -9.76 -20.95 -5.04
CA LEU A 193 -10.66 -21.16 -6.17
C LEU A 193 -10.80 -19.89 -7.02
N SER A 194 -10.98 -18.71 -6.40
CA SER A 194 -11.06 -17.44 -7.12
C SER A 194 -9.78 -17.11 -7.88
N PHE A 195 -8.61 -17.46 -7.35
CA PHE A 195 -7.33 -17.30 -8.01
C PHE A 195 -7.24 -18.18 -9.27
N ILE A 196 -7.61 -19.46 -9.15
CA ILE A 196 -7.64 -20.40 -10.28
C ILE A 196 -8.65 -19.92 -11.35
N MET A 197 -9.85 -19.51 -10.93
CA MET A 197 -10.85 -18.97 -11.85
C MET A 197 -10.39 -17.70 -12.55
N SER A 198 -9.71 -16.80 -11.84
CA SER A 198 -9.15 -15.59 -12.43
C SER A 198 -8.09 -15.89 -13.49
N TYR A 199 -7.26 -16.92 -13.27
CA TYR A 199 -6.29 -17.36 -14.28
C TYR A 199 -6.96 -17.94 -15.52
N ILE A 200 -8.09 -18.68 -15.36
CA ILE A 200 -8.79 -19.32 -16.47
C ILE A 200 -9.61 -18.29 -17.28
N PHE A 201 -10.30 -17.37 -16.62
CA PHE A 201 -11.30 -16.49 -17.24
C PHE A 201 -10.82 -15.08 -17.53
N LEU A 202 -9.73 -14.61 -16.93
CA LEU A 202 -9.25 -13.24 -17.11
C LEU A 202 -7.95 -13.23 -17.93
N ASP A 203 -8.03 -12.92 -19.20
CA ASP A 203 -6.89 -12.92 -20.13
C ASP A 203 -5.72 -12.07 -19.64
N HIS A 204 -5.98 -10.92 -19.02
CA HIS A 204 -4.94 -10.06 -18.48
C HIS A 204 -4.20 -10.67 -17.25
N VAL A 205 -4.87 -11.54 -16.47
CA VAL A 205 -4.25 -12.27 -15.36
C VAL A 205 -3.39 -13.40 -15.91
N LYS A 206 -3.96 -14.18 -16.85
CA LYS A 206 -3.26 -15.25 -17.55
C LYS A 206 -2.00 -14.72 -18.23
N PHE A 207 -2.11 -13.67 -19.03
CA PHE A 207 -0.97 -13.07 -19.72
C PHE A 207 0.17 -12.66 -18.76
N ARG A 208 -0.15 -12.05 -17.61
CA ARG A 208 0.88 -11.66 -16.62
C ARG A 208 1.56 -12.85 -15.96
N ILE A 209 0.81 -13.90 -15.63
CA ILE A 209 1.34 -15.11 -15.01
C ILE A 209 2.19 -15.88 -16.03
N ASP A 210 1.70 -16.03 -17.26
CA ASP A 210 2.40 -16.74 -18.32
C ASP A 210 3.70 -16.03 -18.70
N ASN A 211 3.68 -14.69 -18.81
CA ASN A 211 4.91 -13.91 -19.03
C ASN A 211 5.93 -14.05 -17.91
N PHE A 212 5.46 -14.13 -16.67
CA PHE A 212 6.35 -14.33 -15.53
C PHE A 212 6.96 -15.72 -15.49
N LEU A 213 6.16 -16.78 -15.78
CA LEU A 213 6.60 -18.18 -15.73
C LEU A 213 7.39 -18.60 -16.98
N PHE A 214 6.99 -18.09 -18.15
CA PHE A 214 7.53 -18.48 -19.44
C PHE A 214 8.08 -17.23 -20.15
N SER A 215 9.33 -16.90 -19.87
CA SER A 215 10.01 -15.68 -20.32
C SER A 215 10.02 -15.43 -21.84
N ASN A 216 9.57 -16.41 -22.66
CA ASN A 216 9.54 -16.35 -24.12
C ASN A 216 8.21 -15.83 -24.70
N ILE A 217 7.18 -15.57 -23.88
CA ILE A 217 5.81 -15.32 -24.38
C ILE A 217 5.49 -13.82 -24.50
N GLY A 218 6.25 -12.93 -23.87
CA GLY A 218 5.97 -11.51 -23.87
C GLY A 218 7.18 -10.60 -23.84
N ASP A 219 6.91 -9.30 -23.95
CA ASP A 219 7.95 -8.27 -23.86
C ASP A 219 8.36 -8.05 -22.39
N ASN A 220 9.45 -8.69 -21.99
CA ASN A 220 10.07 -8.55 -20.68
C ASN A 220 10.96 -7.29 -20.56
N TYR A 221 10.84 -6.34 -21.49
CA TYR A 221 11.69 -5.15 -21.57
C TYR A 221 11.77 -4.39 -20.23
N GLN A 222 10.63 -4.15 -19.59
CA GLN A 222 10.59 -3.42 -18.30
C GLN A 222 11.34 -4.16 -17.19
N ILE A 223 11.14 -5.48 -17.09
CA ILE A 223 11.79 -6.33 -16.09
C ILE A 223 13.30 -6.39 -16.33
N ASN A 224 13.71 -6.63 -17.59
CA ASN A 224 15.10 -6.72 -17.95
C ASN A 224 15.82 -5.39 -17.68
N LYS A 225 15.20 -4.24 -18.03
CA LYS A 225 15.73 -2.92 -17.71
C LYS A 225 15.77 -2.62 -16.21
N SER A 226 14.81 -3.12 -15.44
CA SER A 226 14.83 -3.02 -13.98
C SER A 226 16.01 -3.77 -13.38
N LEU A 227 16.25 -5.02 -13.79
CA LEU A 227 17.38 -5.83 -13.31
C LEU A 227 18.73 -5.27 -13.74
N GLU A 228 18.82 -4.79 -14.99
CA GLU A 228 20.00 -4.11 -15.53
C GLU A 228 20.33 -2.84 -14.72
N SER A 229 19.30 -2.07 -14.31
CA SER A 229 19.48 -0.89 -13.44
C SER A 229 20.13 -1.24 -12.11
N PHE A 230 19.68 -2.30 -11.43
CA PHE A 230 20.30 -2.75 -10.19
C PHE A 230 21.76 -3.21 -10.40
N SER A 231 22.06 -3.93 -11.46
CA SER A 231 23.43 -4.37 -11.76
C SER A 231 24.37 -3.20 -12.07
N ASN A 232 23.85 -2.17 -12.77
CA ASN A 232 24.61 -0.98 -13.12
C ASN A 232 24.91 -0.07 -11.90
N GLY A 233 23.99 -0.03 -10.91
CA GLY A 233 24.12 0.83 -9.75
C GLY A 233 25.22 0.43 -8.77
N GLY A 234 25.57 -0.85 -8.67
CA GLY A 234 26.55 -1.34 -7.72
C GLY A 234 26.21 -0.98 -6.27
N LEU A 235 27.23 -0.78 -5.42
CA LEU A 235 27.04 -0.49 -3.98
C LEU A 235 26.60 0.96 -3.71
N PHE A 236 27.18 1.93 -4.41
CA PHE A 236 27.03 3.36 -4.11
C PHE A 236 26.19 4.12 -5.15
N GLY A 237 25.85 3.49 -6.26
CA GLY A 237 25.10 4.12 -7.35
C GLY A 237 25.98 4.88 -8.34
N GLN A 238 25.36 5.28 -9.47
CA GLN A 238 25.99 6.07 -10.53
C GLN A 238 25.97 7.58 -10.27
N GLY A 239 25.24 8.01 -9.24
CA GLY A 239 24.96 9.41 -8.92
C GLY A 239 23.61 9.90 -9.48
N ILE A 240 23.10 10.95 -8.86
CA ILE A 240 21.79 11.53 -9.17
C ILE A 240 21.75 12.01 -10.62
N GLY A 241 20.77 11.57 -11.40
CA GLY A 241 20.59 11.93 -12.80
C GLY A 241 21.52 11.20 -13.79
N ASN A 242 22.49 10.43 -13.31
CA ASN A 242 23.48 9.75 -14.16
C ASN A 242 23.06 8.32 -14.55
N GLY A 243 21.95 7.79 -14.04
CA GLY A 243 21.46 6.46 -14.40
C GLY A 243 21.15 6.37 -15.89
N MET A 244 21.84 5.50 -16.60
CA MET A 244 21.72 5.33 -18.06
C MET A 244 20.59 4.37 -18.43
N VAL A 245 20.41 3.31 -17.65
CA VAL A 245 19.42 2.25 -17.90
C VAL A 245 18.03 2.71 -17.51
N SER A 246 17.90 3.30 -16.32
CA SER A 246 16.61 3.80 -15.80
C SER A 246 16.03 4.98 -16.60
N LYS A 247 16.82 5.65 -17.47
CA LYS A 247 16.30 6.63 -18.44
C LYS A 247 15.30 6.00 -19.41
N ASN A 248 15.55 4.75 -19.81
CA ASN A 248 14.74 4.02 -20.77
C ASN A 248 13.74 3.07 -20.08
N LEU A 249 13.62 3.13 -18.75
CA LEU A 249 12.71 2.30 -17.99
C LEU A 249 11.32 2.93 -17.95
N PRO A 250 10.30 2.35 -18.60
CA PRO A 250 8.94 2.85 -18.54
C PRO A 250 8.42 2.87 -17.09
N ASP A 251 7.63 3.88 -16.75
CA ASP A 251 7.06 4.04 -15.41
C ASP A 251 8.10 4.03 -14.25
N ALA A 252 9.35 4.42 -14.54
CA ALA A 252 10.42 4.49 -13.53
C ALA A 252 10.07 5.39 -12.33
N HIS A 253 9.22 6.41 -12.53
CA HIS A 253 8.78 7.33 -11.48
C HIS A 253 7.70 6.74 -10.55
N SER A 254 7.00 5.70 -10.95
CA SER A 254 5.90 5.09 -10.18
C SER A 254 6.19 3.65 -9.79
N ASP A 255 6.12 2.72 -10.73
CA ASP A 255 6.11 1.28 -10.47
C ASP A 255 7.52 0.73 -10.27
N PHE A 256 8.52 1.31 -10.92
CA PHE A 256 9.92 0.88 -10.90
C PHE A 256 10.87 1.89 -10.23
N ILE A 257 10.34 2.75 -9.36
CA ILE A 257 11.17 3.75 -8.65
C ILE A 257 12.29 3.08 -7.82
N TYR A 258 12.06 1.87 -7.31
CA TYR A 258 13.05 1.13 -6.55
C TYR A 258 14.26 0.74 -7.41
N ALA A 259 14.05 0.37 -8.69
CA ALA A 259 15.12 0.09 -9.62
C ALA A 259 15.91 1.35 -10.00
N LEU A 260 15.22 2.48 -10.21
CA LEU A 260 15.86 3.78 -10.42
C LEU A 260 16.76 4.17 -9.24
N ILE A 261 16.23 4.04 -8.02
CA ILE A 261 17.01 4.33 -6.80
C ILE A 261 18.19 3.36 -6.69
N GLY A 262 17.98 2.09 -7.03
CA GLY A 262 19.06 1.09 -7.07
C GLY A 262 20.19 1.46 -8.02
N GLU A 263 19.89 2.01 -9.22
CA GLU A 263 20.90 2.46 -10.16
C GLU A 263 21.62 3.72 -9.72
N GLU A 264 20.90 4.74 -9.28
CA GLU A 264 21.49 6.05 -9.02
C GLU A 264 22.08 6.24 -7.63
N PHE A 265 21.45 5.65 -6.61
CA PHE A 265 21.88 5.76 -5.21
C PHE A 265 22.50 4.47 -4.67
N GLY A 266 22.47 3.40 -5.45
CA GLY A 266 23.13 2.13 -5.17
C GLY A 266 22.39 1.22 -4.21
N PHE A 267 22.96 0.01 -4.04
CA PHE A 267 22.41 -1.05 -3.20
C PHE A 267 22.22 -0.64 -1.74
N ILE A 268 23.14 0.15 -1.18
CA ILE A 268 23.05 0.59 0.22
C ILE A 268 21.77 1.38 0.47
N THR A 269 21.44 2.32 -0.42
CA THR A 269 20.19 3.11 -0.30
C THR A 269 18.95 2.24 -0.50
N ALA A 270 18.97 1.33 -1.46
CA ALA A 270 17.89 0.37 -1.66
C ALA A 270 17.69 -0.51 -0.41
N PHE A 271 18.75 -0.99 0.20
CA PHE A 271 18.67 -1.75 1.46
C PHE A 271 18.15 -0.91 2.63
N LEU A 272 18.57 0.35 2.77
CA LEU A 272 18.05 1.27 3.80
C LEU A 272 16.55 1.51 3.67
N ILE A 273 16.03 1.63 2.45
CA ILE A 273 14.60 1.73 2.20
C ILE A 273 13.87 0.52 2.79
N LEU A 274 14.33 -0.69 2.48
CA LEU A 274 13.74 -1.91 3.01
C LEU A 274 13.83 -1.96 4.55
N ALA A 275 14.97 -1.57 5.12
CA ALA A 275 15.18 -1.51 6.56
C ALA A 275 14.20 -0.55 7.23
N PHE A 276 13.93 0.62 6.66
CA PHE A 276 12.96 1.57 7.21
C PHE A 276 11.53 1.01 7.23
N TYR A 277 11.09 0.32 6.17
CA TYR A 277 9.77 -0.33 6.19
C TYR A 277 9.69 -1.46 7.23
N ILE A 278 10.76 -2.25 7.38
CA ILE A 278 10.84 -3.29 8.41
C ILE A 278 10.77 -2.67 9.82
N ILE A 279 11.50 -1.58 10.08
CA ILE A 279 11.48 -0.87 11.38
C ILE A 279 10.04 -0.39 11.69
N ILE A 280 9.36 0.25 10.72
CA ILE A 280 7.99 0.70 10.87
C ILE A 280 7.08 -0.49 11.20
N TYR A 281 7.16 -1.56 10.41
CA TYR A 281 6.31 -2.73 10.57
C TYR A 281 6.53 -3.43 11.90
N VAL A 282 7.77 -3.70 12.28
CA VAL A 282 8.13 -4.34 13.57
C VAL A 282 7.62 -3.49 14.74
N ARG A 283 7.76 -2.16 14.65
CA ARG A 283 7.25 -1.26 15.70
C ARG A 283 5.74 -1.36 15.85
N ILE A 284 4.99 -1.33 14.75
CA ILE A 284 3.53 -1.50 14.74
C ILE A 284 3.13 -2.87 15.30
N PHE A 285 3.81 -3.92 14.87
CA PHE A 285 3.55 -5.29 15.32
C PHE A 285 3.77 -5.45 16.82
N ILE A 286 4.89 -4.97 17.37
CA ILE A 286 5.17 -5.02 18.82
C ILE A 286 4.05 -4.31 19.60
N ILE A 287 3.63 -3.12 19.16
CA ILE A 287 2.58 -2.36 19.85
C ILE A 287 1.22 -3.07 19.74
N SER A 288 0.92 -3.67 18.61
CA SER A 288 -0.34 -4.41 18.44
C SER A 288 -0.46 -5.61 19.38
N GLN A 289 0.65 -6.30 19.70
CA GLN A 289 0.65 -7.45 20.60
C GLN A 289 0.49 -7.09 22.09
N ILE A 290 0.73 -5.84 22.45
CA ILE A 290 0.62 -5.39 23.85
C ILE A 290 -0.82 -4.97 24.18
N THR A 291 -1.64 -4.65 23.19
CA THR A 291 -3.01 -4.19 23.40
C THR A 291 -3.99 -5.34 23.65
N ASN A 292 -4.86 -5.20 24.63
CA ASN A 292 -5.93 -6.16 24.92
C ASN A 292 -7.22 -5.88 24.11
N ASN A 293 -7.28 -4.75 23.40
CA ASN A 293 -8.45 -4.36 22.64
C ASN A 293 -8.37 -4.92 21.21
N LEU A 294 -9.24 -5.88 20.88
CA LEU A 294 -9.27 -6.55 19.58
C LEU A 294 -9.47 -5.60 18.40
N PHE A 295 -10.24 -4.53 18.55
CA PHE A 295 -10.39 -3.51 17.53
C PHE A 295 -9.05 -2.83 17.24
N ILE A 296 -8.32 -2.42 18.27
CA ILE A 296 -7.01 -1.77 18.12
C ILE A 296 -5.99 -2.75 17.55
N LEU A 297 -5.94 -3.99 18.06
CA LEU A 297 -5.05 -5.04 17.57
C LEU A 297 -5.26 -5.29 16.08
N ASN A 298 -6.50 -5.57 15.66
CA ASN A 298 -6.84 -5.85 14.26
C ASN A 298 -6.63 -4.65 13.35
N SER A 299 -6.88 -3.43 13.84
CA SER A 299 -6.64 -2.21 13.06
C SER A 299 -5.14 -1.98 12.86
N LEU A 300 -4.31 -2.08 13.90
CA LEU A 300 -2.86 -1.91 13.80
C LEU A 300 -2.22 -2.96 12.91
N THR A 301 -2.54 -4.24 13.11
CA THR A 301 -2.01 -5.33 12.28
C THR A 301 -2.48 -5.19 10.83
N GLY A 302 -3.74 -4.87 10.59
CA GLY A 302 -4.28 -4.68 9.24
C GLY A 302 -3.61 -3.52 8.51
N LEU A 303 -3.48 -2.35 9.15
CA LEU A 303 -2.82 -1.17 8.56
C LEU A 303 -1.32 -1.38 8.36
N GLY A 304 -0.65 -2.07 9.27
CA GLY A 304 0.76 -2.45 9.12
C GLY A 304 0.96 -3.44 7.96
N ASN A 305 0.10 -4.45 7.86
CA ASN A 305 0.19 -5.46 6.82
C ASN A 305 -0.07 -4.88 5.42
N ILE A 306 -1.02 -3.95 5.25
CA ILE A 306 -1.25 -3.37 3.93
C ILE A 306 -0.05 -2.54 3.47
N LEU A 307 0.61 -1.82 4.38
CA LEU A 307 1.81 -1.05 4.08
C LEU A 307 2.96 -1.97 3.65
N ILE A 308 3.26 -2.99 4.45
CA ILE A 308 4.40 -3.90 4.18
C ILE A 308 4.15 -4.77 2.95
N PHE A 309 2.93 -5.27 2.73
CA PHE A 309 2.61 -6.08 1.54
C PHE A 309 2.69 -5.26 0.25
N GLN A 310 2.20 -4.03 0.26
CA GLN A 310 2.34 -3.13 -0.88
C GLN A 310 3.83 -2.87 -1.20
N THR A 311 4.66 -2.68 -0.16
CA THR A 311 6.11 -2.53 -0.30
C THR A 311 6.76 -3.80 -0.87
N ILE A 312 6.44 -4.98 -0.32
CA ILE A 312 6.97 -6.26 -0.78
C ILE A 312 6.59 -6.50 -2.25
N ILE A 313 5.33 -6.25 -2.62
CA ILE A 313 4.88 -6.45 -4.01
C ILE A 313 5.63 -5.52 -4.96
N ASN A 314 5.82 -4.23 -4.63
CA ASN A 314 6.56 -3.31 -5.49
C ASN A 314 8.04 -3.72 -5.65
N ILE A 315 8.72 -3.98 -4.53
CA ILE A 315 10.14 -4.39 -4.54
C ILE A 315 10.31 -5.72 -5.27
N SER A 316 9.46 -6.71 -4.98
CA SER A 316 9.54 -8.03 -5.61
C SER A 316 9.25 -7.99 -7.10
N SER A 317 8.32 -7.14 -7.57
CA SER A 317 8.10 -6.97 -9.00
C SER A 317 9.27 -6.26 -9.69
N SER A 318 9.93 -5.31 -9.04
CA SER A 318 11.15 -4.67 -9.57
C SER A 318 12.34 -5.64 -9.66
N LEU A 319 12.39 -6.65 -8.78
CA LEU A 319 13.43 -7.69 -8.75
C LEU A 319 13.05 -8.96 -9.52
N ASN A 320 11.95 -8.97 -10.27
CA ASN A 320 11.42 -10.14 -10.98
C ASN A 320 11.16 -11.36 -10.08
N LEU A 321 10.77 -11.12 -8.80
CA LEU A 321 10.36 -12.18 -7.88
C LEU A 321 8.84 -12.41 -7.90
N LEU A 322 8.08 -11.43 -8.40
CA LEU A 322 6.63 -11.49 -8.61
C LEU A 322 6.26 -10.87 -9.96
N PRO A 323 5.12 -11.28 -10.56
CA PRO A 323 4.63 -10.65 -11.78
C PRO A 323 4.45 -9.14 -11.61
N THR A 324 4.79 -8.35 -12.62
CA THR A 324 4.64 -6.89 -12.59
C THR A 324 3.19 -6.48 -12.43
N LYS A 325 2.90 -5.57 -11.51
CA LYS A 325 1.55 -5.27 -11.11
C LYS A 325 1.16 -3.79 -11.14
N GLY A 326 2.12 -2.87 -11.31
CA GLY A 326 1.84 -1.44 -11.27
C GLY A 326 1.37 -0.96 -9.89
N MET A 327 2.05 -1.37 -8.83
CA MET A 327 1.85 -0.86 -7.48
C MET A 327 2.94 0.13 -7.10
N THR A 328 2.53 1.27 -6.56
CA THR A 328 3.46 2.29 -6.08
C THR A 328 4.13 1.88 -4.76
N LEU A 329 5.39 2.27 -4.57
CA LEU A 329 6.11 2.14 -3.32
C LEU A 329 5.67 3.28 -2.37
N PRO A 330 5.08 2.99 -1.19
CA PRO A 330 4.52 4.00 -0.30
C PRO A 330 5.53 5.10 0.05
N PHE A 331 5.13 6.37 0.02
CA PHE A 331 5.94 7.56 0.29
C PHE A 331 7.10 7.86 -0.68
N ILE A 332 7.49 6.92 -1.53
CA ILE A 332 8.63 7.07 -2.45
C ILE A 332 8.16 7.28 -3.88
N SER A 333 7.26 6.43 -4.39
CA SER A 333 6.77 6.54 -5.77
C SER A 333 5.98 7.83 -6.00
N TYR A 334 6.06 8.34 -7.21
CA TYR A 334 5.14 9.36 -7.69
C TYR A 334 3.71 8.79 -7.75
N GLY A 335 2.79 9.43 -7.02
CA GLY A 335 1.38 9.04 -7.00
C GLY A 335 0.62 9.77 -5.90
N GLY A 336 -0.12 10.84 -6.26
CA GLY A 336 -0.82 11.67 -5.26
C GLY A 336 -1.79 10.88 -4.39
N SER A 337 -2.64 10.03 -4.99
CA SER A 337 -3.59 9.18 -4.26
C SER A 337 -2.90 8.16 -3.35
N SER A 338 -1.76 7.60 -3.78
CA SER A 338 -0.99 6.64 -3.00
C SER A 338 -0.31 7.31 -1.79
N ILE A 339 0.26 8.51 -1.95
CA ILE A 339 0.85 9.27 -0.84
C ILE A 339 -0.22 9.64 0.19
N ILE A 340 -1.39 10.11 -0.27
CA ILE A 340 -2.52 10.42 0.63
C ILE A 340 -2.98 9.17 1.38
N SER A 341 -3.14 8.05 0.69
CA SER A 341 -3.53 6.76 1.28
C SER A 341 -2.53 6.30 2.34
N SER A 342 -1.24 6.28 1.99
CA SER A 342 -0.16 5.90 2.91
C SER A 342 -0.09 6.83 4.13
N SER A 343 -0.37 8.12 3.93
CA SER A 343 -0.43 9.10 5.01
C SER A 343 -1.62 8.88 5.93
N LEU A 344 -2.78 8.50 5.39
CA LEU A 344 -3.93 8.09 6.18
C LEU A 344 -3.64 6.83 6.99
N ILE A 345 -2.99 5.83 6.38
CA ILE A 345 -2.58 4.59 7.06
C ILE A 345 -1.73 4.93 8.29
N ILE A 346 -0.68 5.74 8.12
CA ILE A 346 0.21 6.11 9.22
C ILE A 346 -0.49 7.00 10.24
N GLY A 347 -1.29 7.97 9.80
CA GLY A 347 -2.07 8.82 10.69
C GLY A 347 -3.02 8.00 11.58
N PHE A 348 -3.69 6.99 11.01
CA PHE A 348 -4.57 6.08 11.76
C PHE A 348 -3.78 5.19 12.72
N ILE A 349 -2.62 4.68 12.31
CA ILE A 349 -1.72 3.91 13.18
C ILE A 349 -1.33 4.75 14.40
N LEU A 350 -0.88 5.99 14.19
CA LEU A 350 -0.50 6.89 15.30
C LEU A 350 -1.69 7.21 16.21
N THR A 351 -2.89 7.41 15.67
CA THR A 351 -4.12 7.56 16.44
C THR A 351 -4.37 6.37 17.35
N LEU A 352 -4.29 5.16 16.79
CA LEU A 352 -4.54 3.91 17.52
C LEU A 352 -3.49 3.68 18.61
N ILE A 353 -2.21 3.94 18.32
CA ILE A 353 -1.11 3.84 19.28
C ILE A 353 -1.30 4.81 20.45
N ASN A 354 -1.66 6.06 20.15
CA ASN A 354 -1.88 7.08 21.18
C ASN A 354 -3.06 6.73 22.10
N ASN A 355 -4.09 6.09 21.56
CA ASN A 355 -5.24 5.67 22.34
C ASN A 355 -5.00 4.33 23.06
N ALA A 356 -4.20 3.42 22.51
CA ALA A 356 -3.76 2.19 23.19
C ALA A 356 -2.94 2.49 24.47
N LYS A 357 -2.13 3.55 24.43
CA LYS A 357 -1.33 3.99 25.60
C LYS A 357 -2.16 4.61 26.73
N LYS A 358 -3.40 5.01 26.45
CA LYS A 358 -4.32 5.63 27.45
C LYS A 358 -5.20 4.60 28.17
N GLN A 359 -5.27 3.37 27.66
CA GLN A 359 -5.95 2.22 28.28
C GLN A 359 -4.98 1.39 29.12
#